data_d612b37c163d3f1d9830181723007aac
#
_entry.id   d612b37c163d3f1d9830181723007aac
#
_cell.length_a   1.000
_cell.length_b   1.000
_cell.length_c   1.000
_cell.angle_alpha   90.00
_cell.angle_beta   90.00
_cell.angle_gamma   90.00
#
_symmetry.space_group_name_H-M   'P 1'
#
loop_
_entity.id
_entity.type
_entity.pdbx_description
1 polymer ?
#
loop_
_entity_poly.entity_id
_entity_poly.type
_entity_poly.pdbx_seq_one_letter_code
_entity_poly.pdbx_strand_id
1 'polypeptide(L)'
;MHLSARRNFFKNLFALGAGATALARSTPTQQPMPVVTPDIADLPWTIDNGVKVFHLVAEPVKQTVIPGRTFDLWGFNGSAPGPTIQANEGDRVRILFDNHLPEATGIHWHGLELPIEMDGVPGVGQKPVMPGERFVYEFPLHQNGTFFYHSHMAMQEMVGMLGGFIIHPRTAYSPRADKDFLIALQEYAVLPNSTIPNSMKMEFNWLTFNGKAGPASTPLIVRLGERVRIRIVNLGMDHHPIHLHGFTFWETGREGARQPEAIWPRGNTTLVGVAQARDIEFIADRAGDWMLHCHLPHHMMNQMTSNVGPMTRVSGGMADMAGMDMPGMNMHQMPADANRTPLFPQDAYMESSMMAMDKEVEKPETYGLPPGWTGYVGGMMTLVRVLPGARYEKIMELKSSQENRAR
;
A
#
# COMPACT_ATOMS: atom_id res chain seq x y z
N MET A 1 -69.54 21.08 -18.17
CA MET A 1 -69.83 22.46 -18.62
C MET A 1 -68.61 23.28 -18.39
N HIS A 2 -68.10 23.79 -19.53
CA HIS A 2 -67.15 24.88 -19.80
C HIS A 2 -65.80 24.88 -19.11
N LEU A 3 -64.70 24.50 -19.77
CA LEU A 3 -63.95 25.04 -20.93
C LEU A 3 -63.78 26.58 -20.92
N SER A 4 -62.50 26.91 -21.00
CA SER A 4 -61.94 28.22 -21.49
C SER A 4 -61.32 29.10 -20.43
N ALA A 5 -59.98 29.16 -20.44
CA ALA A 5 -59.23 30.31 -20.95
C ALA A 5 -57.71 30.02 -20.89
N ARG A 6 -57.22 29.52 -22.02
CA ARG A 6 -55.81 29.70 -22.42
C ARG A 6 -55.70 31.00 -23.19
N ARG A 7 -54.52 31.59 -23.08
CA ARG A 7 -53.88 32.61 -23.95
C ARG A 7 -53.66 33.97 -23.35
N ASN A 8 -52.39 34.29 -23.51
CA ASN A 8 -51.73 35.59 -23.56
C ASN A 8 -50.89 35.96 -22.37
N PHE A 9 -49.63 35.51 -22.43
CA PHE A 9 -48.52 36.23 -21.84
C PHE A 9 -47.25 36.05 -22.68
N PHE A 10 -47.26 36.58 -23.87
CA PHE A 10 -46.06 36.87 -24.65
C PHE A 10 -46.23 38.23 -25.26
N LYS A 11 -45.57 39.23 -24.67
CA LYS A 11 -45.07 40.41 -25.40
C LYS A 11 -44.27 41.33 -24.47
N ASN A 12 -43.01 41.49 -24.92
CA ASN A 12 -42.13 42.67 -24.66
C ASN A 12 -41.42 42.76 -23.33
N LEU A 13 -40.12 42.41 -23.36
CA LEU A 13 -39.09 43.42 -23.01
C LEU A 13 -37.75 43.02 -23.64
N PHE A 14 -37.42 43.66 -24.75
CA PHE A 14 -36.04 43.82 -25.16
C PHE A 14 -35.42 44.89 -24.26
N ALA A 15 -34.52 44.49 -23.35
CA ALA A 15 -33.63 45.41 -22.65
C ALA A 15 -32.21 45.07 -23.08
N LEU A 16 -31.56 46.01 -23.74
CA LEU A 16 -30.12 45.99 -24.01
C LEU A 16 -29.39 45.95 -22.66
N GLY A 17 -28.78 44.81 -22.34
CA GLY A 17 -27.82 44.67 -21.26
C GLY A 17 -26.44 44.54 -21.85
N ALA A 18 -25.57 45.55 -21.67
CA ALA A 18 -24.17 45.50 -22.02
C ALA A 18 -23.51 44.29 -21.38
N GLY A 19 -22.94 43.44 -22.24
CA GLY A 19 -22.19 42.25 -21.78
C GLY A 19 -20.91 42.66 -21.05
N ALA A 20 -20.93 42.58 -19.73
CA ALA A 20 -19.73 42.46 -18.96
C ALA A 20 -19.26 41.00 -19.10
N THR A 21 -18.32 40.73 -19.99
CA THR A 21 -17.53 39.50 -19.97
C THR A 21 -16.77 39.47 -18.66
N ALA A 22 -17.35 38.81 -17.65
CA ALA A 22 -16.63 38.43 -16.48
C ALA A 22 -15.55 37.42 -16.94
N LEU A 23 -14.33 37.93 -17.10
CA LEU A 23 -13.15 37.08 -17.12
C LEU A 23 -13.18 36.23 -15.81
N ALA A 24 -13.65 35.03 -15.94
CA ALA A 24 -13.49 34.03 -14.87
C ALA A 24 -11.99 34.00 -14.56
N ARG A 25 -11.58 34.67 -13.49
CA ARG A 25 -10.26 34.46 -12.90
C ARG A 25 -10.22 32.99 -12.57
N SER A 26 -9.45 32.21 -13.35
CA SER A 26 -9.05 30.88 -12.99
C SER A 26 -8.37 30.99 -11.62
N THR A 27 -9.05 30.57 -10.57
CA THR A 27 -8.38 30.31 -9.29
C THR A 27 -7.20 29.41 -9.60
N PRO A 28 -6.00 29.71 -9.10
CA PRO A 28 -4.87 28.82 -9.29
C PRO A 28 -5.30 27.43 -8.84
N THR A 29 -5.31 26.46 -9.73
CA THR A 29 -5.56 25.07 -9.38
C THR A 29 -4.46 24.70 -8.39
N GLN A 30 -4.82 24.63 -7.11
CA GLN A 30 -3.92 24.25 -6.07
C GLN A 30 -3.43 22.84 -6.42
N GLN A 31 -2.13 22.67 -6.58
CA GLN A 31 -1.57 21.36 -6.91
C GLN A 31 -2.07 20.33 -5.89
N PRO A 32 -2.50 19.15 -6.34
CA PRO A 32 -2.93 18.10 -5.44
C PRO A 32 -1.79 17.72 -4.48
N MET A 33 -2.14 17.34 -3.25
CA MET A 33 -1.20 16.79 -2.29
C MET A 33 -0.62 15.50 -2.87
N PRO A 34 0.73 15.38 -3.05
CA PRO A 34 1.30 14.13 -3.51
C PRO A 34 1.04 13.03 -2.49
N VAL A 35 0.70 11.84 -2.98
CA VAL A 35 0.60 10.65 -2.14
C VAL A 35 1.99 10.03 -2.05
N VAL A 36 2.46 9.77 -0.84
CA VAL A 36 3.74 9.10 -0.61
C VAL A 36 3.49 7.61 -0.38
N THR A 37 4.08 6.77 -1.20
CA THR A 37 4.10 5.32 -0.99
C THR A 37 5.46 4.95 -0.40
N PRO A 38 5.60 4.75 0.91
CA PRO A 38 6.88 4.38 1.50
C PRO A 38 7.46 3.14 0.83
N ASP A 39 8.77 3.13 0.62
CA ASP A 39 9.53 2.02 -0.01
C ASP A 39 9.20 1.75 -1.50
N ILE A 40 8.25 2.46 -2.11
CA ILE A 40 7.85 2.32 -3.52
C ILE A 40 8.01 3.68 -4.21
N ALA A 41 8.60 3.69 -5.40
CA ALA A 41 8.71 4.89 -6.20
C ALA A 41 7.39 5.22 -6.93
N ASP A 42 7.22 6.50 -7.28
CA ASP A 42 6.21 6.89 -8.27
C ASP A 42 6.66 6.51 -9.67
N LEU A 43 5.72 6.08 -10.52
CA LEU A 43 6.00 5.86 -11.92
C LEU A 43 6.15 7.21 -12.63
N PRO A 44 7.33 7.53 -13.21
CA PRO A 44 7.54 8.78 -13.91
C PRO A 44 6.69 8.85 -15.19
N TRP A 45 6.33 10.06 -15.56
CA TRP A 45 5.53 10.32 -16.75
C TRP A 45 6.05 11.49 -17.58
N THR A 46 5.65 11.52 -18.84
CA THR A 46 5.88 12.64 -19.76
C THR A 46 4.56 13.11 -20.35
N ILE A 47 4.55 14.27 -21.02
CA ILE A 47 3.37 14.75 -21.77
C ILE A 47 3.64 14.60 -23.26
N ASP A 48 2.70 13.96 -23.95
CA ASP A 48 2.64 13.88 -25.41
C ASP A 48 1.28 14.37 -25.89
N ASN A 49 1.25 15.54 -26.54
CA ASN A 49 0.02 16.17 -27.06
C ASN A 49 -1.12 16.26 -26.03
N GLY A 50 -0.79 16.58 -24.77
CA GLY A 50 -1.75 16.69 -23.68
C GLY A 50 -2.12 15.35 -23.02
N VAL A 51 -1.59 14.24 -23.50
CA VAL A 51 -1.73 12.91 -22.90
C VAL A 51 -0.58 12.67 -21.92
N LYS A 52 -0.90 12.21 -20.71
CA LYS A 52 0.10 11.80 -19.72
C LYS A 52 0.56 10.38 -20.03
N VAL A 53 1.82 10.22 -20.39
CA VAL A 53 2.40 8.95 -20.84
C VAL A 53 3.25 8.33 -19.75
N PHE A 54 2.93 7.11 -19.39
CA PHE A 54 3.68 6.26 -18.46
C PHE A 54 4.32 5.09 -19.21
N HIS A 55 5.42 4.56 -18.67
CA HIS A 55 6.05 3.34 -19.20
C HIS A 55 6.12 2.29 -18.09
N LEU A 56 5.30 1.26 -18.20
CA LEU A 56 5.16 0.17 -17.24
C LEU A 56 5.77 -1.11 -17.84
N VAL A 57 6.76 -1.67 -17.17
CA VAL A 57 7.46 -2.87 -17.62
C VAL A 57 7.22 -4.00 -16.64
N ALA A 58 6.58 -5.08 -17.07
CA ALA A 58 6.46 -6.31 -16.28
C ALA A 58 7.74 -7.14 -16.45
N GLU A 59 8.38 -7.51 -15.33
CA GLU A 59 9.67 -8.19 -15.37
C GLU A 59 9.93 -9.01 -14.11
N PRO A 60 10.84 -10.01 -14.14
CA PRO A 60 11.35 -10.65 -12.94
C PRO A 60 12.11 -9.63 -12.07
N VAL A 61 11.86 -9.64 -10.77
CA VAL A 61 12.47 -8.71 -9.81
C VAL A 61 13.03 -9.45 -8.60
N LYS A 62 14.05 -8.86 -7.98
CA LYS A 62 14.58 -9.30 -6.70
C LYS A 62 14.17 -8.30 -5.62
N GLN A 63 13.21 -8.70 -4.79
CA GLN A 63 12.67 -7.86 -3.72
C GLN A 63 13.26 -8.26 -2.37
N THR A 64 14.06 -7.38 -1.78
CA THR A 64 14.48 -7.55 -0.38
C THR A 64 13.34 -7.12 0.53
N VAL A 65 12.72 -8.07 1.21
CA VAL A 65 11.59 -7.81 2.13
C VAL A 65 12.04 -7.38 3.51
N ILE A 66 13.19 -7.90 3.94
CA ILE A 66 13.90 -7.53 5.18
C ILE A 66 15.40 -7.81 4.96
N PRO A 67 16.33 -7.17 5.68
CA PRO A 67 17.75 -7.48 5.58
C PRO A 67 18.01 -8.99 5.70
N GLY A 68 18.81 -9.53 4.77
CA GLY A 68 19.10 -10.95 4.68
C GLY A 68 18.02 -11.83 4.03
N ARG A 69 16.87 -11.28 3.63
CA ARG A 69 15.82 -12.02 2.92
C ARG A 69 15.40 -11.29 1.64
N THR A 70 15.75 -11.86 0.51
CA THR A 70 15.42 -11.39 -0.83
C THR A 70 14.65 -12.48 -1.55
N PHE A 71 13.52 -12.11 -2.17
CA PHE A 71 12.68 -13.02 -2.93
C PHE A 71 12.81 -12.75 -4.42
N ASP A 72 12.73 -13.81 -5.20
CA ASP A 72 12.60 -13.78 -6.65
C ASP A 72 11.11 -13.71 -6.98
N LEU A 73 10.67 -12.53 -7.40
CA LEU A 73 9.27 -12.20 -7.68
C LEU A 73 9.10 -11.80 -9.15
N TRP A 74 7.87 -11.58 -9.53
CA TRP A 74 7.52 -10.81 -10.72
C TRP A 74 6.91 -9.49 -10.27
N GLY A 75 7.29 -8.42 -10.94
CA GLY A 75 6.86 -7.08 -10.55
C GLY A 75 6.88 -6.13 -11.72
N PHE A 76 6.93 -4.84 -11.40
CA PHE A 76 6.94 -3.80 -12.41
C PHE A 76 8.07 -2.81 -12.13
N ASN A 77 8.82 -2.43 -13.19
CA ASN A 77 9.88 -1.43 -13.12
C ASN A 77 10.84 -1.67 -11.93
N GLY A 78 11.28 -2.91 -11.75
CA GLY A 78 12.28 -3.31 -10.75
C GLY A 78 11.76 -3.50 -9.34
N SER A 79 10.46 -3.43 -9.07
CA SER A 79 9.89 -3.59 -7.71
C SER A 79 8.62 -4.44 -7.67
N ALA A 80 8.34 -5.01 -6.50
CA ALA A 80 7.12 -5.71 -6.14
C ALA A 80 6.73 -5.34 -4.69
N PRO A 81 5.62 -4.60 -4.47
CA PRO A 81 4.73 -4.00 -5.46
C PRO A 81 5.42 -3.07 -6.47
N GLY A 82 4.81 -2.91 -7.64
CA GLY A 82 5.25 -1.98 -8.67
C GLY A 82 5.06 -0.51 -8.28
N PRO A 83 5.59 0.43 -9.08
CA PRO A 83 5.55 1.85 -8.80
C PRO A 83 4.12 2.39 -8.75
N THR A 84 3.89 3.40 -7.89
CA THR A 84 2.60 4.07 -7.80
C THR A 84 2.37 4.96 -9.02
N ILE A 85 1.25 4.78 -9.70
CA ILE A 85 0.80 5.68 -10.77
C ILE A 85 0.00 6.80 -10.12
N GLN A 86 0.35 8.07 -10.42
CA GLN A 86 -0.39 9.24 -9.95
C GLN A 86 -0.83 10.11 -11.12
N ALA A 87 -2.13 10.36 -11.22
CA ALA A 87 -2.74 11.17 -12.26
C ALA A 87 -3.86 12.03 -11.67
N ASN A 88 -4.43 12.94 -12.46
CA ASN A 88 -5.54 13.78 -12.02
C ASN A 88 -6.85 13.37 -12.68
N GLU A 89 -7.95 13.58 -12.01
CA GLU A 89 -9.28 13.51 -12.61
C GLU A 89 -9.36 14.48 -13.80
N GLY A 90 -9.71 13.93 -14.96
CA GLY A 90 -9.76 14.64 -16.23
C GLY A 90 -8.50 14.49 -17.09
N ASP A 91 -7.43 13.88 -16.58
CA ASP A 91 -6.30 13.52 -17.43
C ASP A 91 -6.70 12.44 -18.44
N ARG A 92 -6.08 12.47 -19.61
CA ARG A 92 -5.98 11.33 -20.51
C ARG A 92 -4.62 10.68 -20.26
N VAL A 93 -4.62 9.39 -19.97
CA VAL A 93 -3.40 8.63 -19.71
C VAL A 93 -3.13 7.65 -20.83
N ARG A 94 -1.85 7.46 -21.14
CA ARG A 94 -1.36 6.41 -22.02
C ARG A 94 -0.30 5.62 -21.28
N ILE A 95 -0.51 4.31 -21.10
CA ILE A 95 0.45 3.42 -20.48
C ILE A 95 1.06 2.53 -21.56
N LEU A 96 2.35 2.75 -21.84
CA LEU A 96 3.13 1.87 -22.67
C LEU A 96 3.54 0.68 -21.82
N PHE A 97 2.89 -0.45 -22.05
CA PHE A 97 3.10 -1.65 -21.26
C PHE A 97 3.97 -2.65 -22.01
N ASP A 98 5.14 -2.97 -21.46
CA ASP A 98 6.05 -3.99 -22.00
C ASP A 98 6.03 -5.25 -21.13
N ASN A 99 5.91 -6.41 -21.79
CA ASN A 99 6.00 -7.69 -21.10
C ASN A 99 7.41 -8.30 -21.29
N HIS A 100 8.22 -8.25 -20.24
CA HIS A 100 9.54 -8.90 -20.19
C HIS A 100 9.50 -10.19 -19.34
N LEU A 101 8.32 -10.69 -19.00
CA LEU A 101 8.17 -11.97 -18.31
C LEU A 101 8.36 -13.13 -19.30
N PRO A 102 8.63 -14.35 -18.79
CA PRO A 102 8.65 -15.56 -19.61
C PRO A 102 7.26 -16.07 -20.00
N GLU A 103 6.19 -15.46 -19.50
CA GLU A 103 4.79 -15.84 -19.73
C GLU A 103 3.97 -14.66 -20.26
N ALA A 104 2.84 -14.99 -20.88
CA ALA A 104 1.85 -14.00 -21.28
C ALA A 104 1.23 -13.31 -20.08
N THR A 105 0.84 -12.05 -20.22
CA THR A 105 0.19 -11.27 -19.18
C THR A 105 -0.82 -10.27 -19.74
N GLY A 106 -1.52 -9.55 -18.87
CA GLY A 106 -2.39 -8.42 -19.15
C GLY A 106 -2.63 -7.67 -17.86
N ILE A 107 -2.77 -6.34 -17.93
CA ILE A 107 -2.89 -5.49 -16.75
C ILE A 107 -4.30 -4.98 -16.60
N HIS A 108 -4.95 -5.38 -15.51
CA HIS A 108 -6.27 -4.87 -15.13
C HIS A 108 -6.12 -3.63 -14.24
N TRP A 109 -6.92 -2.62 -14.52
CA TRP A 109 -6.97 -1.35 -13.82
C TRP A 109 -8.15 -1.39 -12.85
N HIS A 110 -7.90 -1.97 -11.69
CA HIS A 110 -8.95 -2.33 -10.74
C HIS A 110 -9.76 -1.13 -10.24
N GLY A 111 -11.06 -1.19 -10.47
CA GLY A 111 -12.02 -0.16 -10.05
C GLY A 111 -12.16 1.02 -11.03
N LEU A 112 -11.38 1.07 -12.12
CA LEU A 112 -11.54 2.10 -13.15
C LEU A 112 -12.67 1.74 -14.12
N GLU A 113 -13.48 2.74 -14.47
CA GLU A 113 -14.53 2.64 -15.49
C GLU A 113 -13.92 2.89 -16.86
N LEU A 114 -13.70 1.80 -17.62
CA LEU A 114 -12.93 1.81 -18.87
C LEU A 114 -13.70 1.15 -20.02
N PRO A 115 -13.35 1.47 -21.29
CA PRO A 115 -13.73 0.63 -22.41
C PRO A 115 -13.17 -0.79 -22.24
N ILE A 116 -13.96 -1.79 -22.65
CA ILE A 116 -13.61 -3.21 -22.47
C ILE A 116 -12.24 -3.57 -23.07
N GLU A 117 -11.84 -2.91 -24.15
CA GLU A 117 -10.57 -3.12 -24.83
C GLU A 117 -9.37 -2.62 -24.02
N MET A 118 -9.62 -1.80 -22.98
CA MET A 118 -8.63 -1.24 -22.08
C MET A 118 -8.70 -1.83 -20.67
N ASP A 119 -9.66 -2.71 -20.40
CA ASP A 119 -9.88 -3.32 -19.09
C ASP A 119 -8.78 -4.31 -18.67
N GLY A 120 -8.01 -4.80 -19.64
CA GLY A 120 -6.80 -5.56 -19.37
C GLY A 120 -6.99 -7.08 -19.19
N VAL A 121 -8.21 -7.61 -19.38
CA VAL A 121 -8.50 -9.03 -19.21
C VAL A 121 -8.17 -9.81 -20.48
N PRO A 122 -7.09 -10.64 -20.46
CA PRO A 122 -6.71 -11.45 -21.62
C PRO A 122 -7.80 -12.44 -22.03
N GLY A 123 -8.07 -12.50 -23.32
CA GLY A 123 -9.07 -13.41 -23.90
C GLY A 123 -10.52 -12.91 -23.81
N VAL A 124 -10.77 -11.80 -23.11
CA VAL A 124 -12.10 -11.16 -23.02
C VAL A 124 -12.08 -9.80 -23.71
N GLY A 125 -11.40 -8.81 -23.13
CA GLY A 125 -11.30 -7.46 -23.68
C GLY A 125 -10.13 -7.28 -24.64
N GLN A 126 -9.06 -8.02 -24.46
CA GLN A 126 -7.84 -7.92 -25.26
C GLN A 126 -7.18 -9.27 -25.52
N LYS A 127 -6.19 -9.30 -26.40
CA LYS A 127 -5.29 -10.45 -26.52
C LYS A 127 -4.29 -10.45 -25.36
N PRO A 128 -3.83 -11.63 -24.91
CA PRO A 128 -2.68 -11.69 -24.01
C PRO A 128 -1.48 -10.95 -24.60
N VAL A 129 -0.75 -10.24 -23.78
CA VAL A 129 0.52 -9.63 -24.17
C VAL A 129 1.62 -10.68 -24.00
N MET A 130 2.15 -11.18 -25.09
CA MET A 130 3.15 -12.25 -25.09
C MET A 130 4.52 -11.75 -24.61
N PRO A 131 5.43 -12.66 -24.20
CA PRO A 131 6.81 -12.29 -23.89
C PRO A 131 7.47 -11.46 -24.98
N GLY A 132 8.02 -10.30 -24.62
CA GLY A 132 8.67 -9.36 -25.54
C GLY A 132 7.71 -8.44 -26.30
N GLU A 133 6.40 -8.58 -26.13
CA GLU A 133 5.41 -7.71 -26.76
C GLU A 133 5.11 -6.46 -25.93
N ARG A 134 4.61 -5.43 -26.64
CA ARG A 134 4.07 -4.20 -26.08
C ARG A 134 2.57 -4.12 -26.32
N PHE A 135 1.84 -3.65 -25.30
CA PHE A 135 0.45 -3.20 -25.41
C PHE A 135 0.36 -1.73 -25.00
N VAL A 136 -0.56 -0.98 -25.60
CA VAL A 136 -0.79 0.43 -25.26
C VAL A 136 -2.20 0.57 -24.70
N TYR A 137 -2.27 0.86 -23.40
CA TYR A 137 -3.51 1.25 -22.75
C TYR A 137 -3.65 2.77 -22.86
N GLU A 138 -4.78 3.26 -23.38
CA GLU A 138 -5.04 4.69 -23.45
C GLU A 138 -6.51 4.99 -23.15
N PHE A 139 -6.75 5.77 -22.08
CA PHE A 139 -8.10 6.09 -21.63
C PHE A 139 -8.16 7.41 -20.86
N PRO A 140 -9.34 8.08 -20.82
CA PRO A 140 -9.57 9.23 -19.96
C PRO A 140 -9.85 8.80 -18.52
N LEU A 141 -9.45 9.64 -17.55
CA LEU A 141 -9.76 9.46 -16.13
C LEU A 141 -10.88 10.40 -15.73
N HIS A 142 -12.02 9.86 -15.33
CA HIS A 142 -13.19 10.64 -14.87
C HIS A 142 -13.59 10.35 -13.42
N GLN A 143 -12.90 9.41 -12.80
CA GLN A 143 -13.01 9.07 -11.38
C GLN A 143 -11.87 9.73 -10.60
N ASN A 144 -11.98 9.75 -9.27
CA ASN A 144 -10.89 10.12 -8.38
C ASN A 144 -10.91 9.25 -7.12
N GLY A 145 -9.73 9.07 -6.50
CA GLY A 145 -9.59 8.27 -5.28
C GLY A 145 -8.42 7.30 -5.33
N THR A 146 -8.58 6.20 -4.59
CA THR A 146 -7.58 5.16 -4.38
C THR A 146 -7.93 3.92 -5.17
N PHE A 147 -7.17 3.66 -6.22
CA PHE A 147 -7.27 2.52 -7.11
C PHE A 147 -5.96 1.75 -7.12
N PHE A 148 -5.91 0.65 -7.88
CA PHE A 148 -4.70 -0.14 -8.04
C PHE A 148 -4.71 -0.86 -9.40
N TYR A 149 -3.58 -1.41 -9.78
CA TYR A 149 -3.44 -2.22 -10.98
C TYR A 149 -2.75 -3.54 -10.65
N HIS A 150 -3.08 -4.58 -11.39
CA HIS A 150 -2.49 -5.90 -11.21
C HIS A 150 -2.57 -6.75 -12.48
N SER A 151 -1.77 -7.82 -12.53
CA SER A 151 -1.92 -8.81 -13.60
C SER A 151 -3.27 -9.52 -13.49
N HIS A 152 -3.94 -9.73 -14.63
CA HIS A 152 -5.16 -10.55 -14.70
C HIS A 152 -4.88 -11.97 -15.20
N MET A 153 -3.65 -12.47 -15.08
CA MET A 153 -3.31 -13.87 -15.28
C MET A 153 -3.24 -14.58 -13.93
N ALA A 154 -3.81 -15.78 -13.89
CA ALA A 154 -3.89 -16.55 -12.65
C ALA A 154 -2.52 -16.63 -11.95
N MET A 155 -2.50 -16.35 -10.65
CA MET A 155 -1.37 -16.43 -9.74
C MET A 155 -0.22 -15.42 -9.99
N GLN A 156 -0.21 -14.65 -11.06
CA GLN A 156 0.82 -13.62 -11.27
C GLN A 156 0.73 -12.48 -10.26
N GLU A 157 -0.48 -12.12 -9.83
CA GLU A 157 -0.70 -11.17 -8.75
C GLU A 157 -0.06 -11.64 -7.44
N MET A 158 -0.22 -12.93 -7.10
CA MET A 158 0.35 -13.55 -5.90
C MET A 158 1.88 -13.47 -5.81
N VAL A 159 2.57 -13.42 -6.95
CA VAL A 159 4.03 -13.32 -6.98
C VAL A 159 4.54 -11.88 -7.09
N GLY A 160 3.65 -10.89 -6.92
CA GLY A 160 4.02 -9.48 -6.76
C GLY A 160 3.60 -8.54 -7.88
N MET A 161 2.85 -9.01 -8.88
CA MET A 161 2.44 -8.19 -10.02
C MET A 161 1.23 -7.29 -9.72
N LEU A 162 1.46 -6.28 -8.92
CA LEU A 162 0.45 -5.31 -8.46
C LEU A 162 1.09 -3.95 -8.17
N GLY A 163 0.30 -2.88 -8.12
CA GLY A 163 0.75 -1.54 -7.74
C GLY A 163 -0.41 -0.57 -7.54
N GLY A 164 -0.14 0.53 -6.84
CA GLY A 164 -1.13 1.57 -6.57
C GLY A 164 -1.43 2.46 -7.77
N PHE A 165 -2.69 2.90 -7.91
CA PHE A 165 -3.09 3.90 -8.88
C PHE A 165 -3.94 4.98 -8.19
N ILE A 166 -3.37 6.16 -8.03
CA ILE A 166 -4.02 7.29 -7.37
C ILE A 166 -4.50 8.28 -8.40
N ILE A 167 -5.78 8.62 -8.34
CA ILE A 167 -6.36 9.68 -9.15
C ILE A 167 -6.73 10.83 -8.23
N HIS A 168 -6.01 11.92 -8.35
CA HIS A 168 -6.24 13.12 -7.56
C HIS A 168 -7.54 13.82 -8.02
N PRO A 169 -8.39 14.26 -7.09
CA PRO A 169 -9.62 14.95 -7.45
C PRO A 169 -9.33 16.32 -8.09
N ARG A 170 -10.17 16.73 -9.03
CA ARG A 170 -10.11 18.06 -9.66
C ARG A 170 -10.30 19.18 -8.63
N THR A 171 -11.16 18.94 -7.64
CA THR A 171 -11.35 19.82 -6.49
C THR A 171 -10.81 19.14 -5.25
N ALA A 172 -9.89 19.79 -4.55
CA ALA A 172 -9.29 19.23 -3.33
C ALA A 172 -10.37 18.78 -2.34
N TYR A 173 -10.15 17.62 -1.72
CA TYR A 173 -11.03 17.11 -0.68
C TYR A 173 -11.09 18.06 0.52
N SER A 174 -12.30 18.16 1.11
CA SER A 174 -12.53 18.86 2.37
C SER A 174 -13.00 17.84 3.43
N PRO A 175 -12.45 17.88 4.65
CA PRO A 175 -11.24 18.61 5.05
C PRO A 175 -10.00 18.13 4.31
N ARG A 176 -9.01 19.02 4.17
CA ARG A 176 -7.74 18.69 3.51
C ARG A 176 -6.82 17.90 4.46
N ALA A 177 -6.17 16.87 3.95
CA ALA A 177 -5.08 16.22 4.65
C ALA A 177 -3.76 17.00 4.47
N ASP A 178 -2.90 16.98 5.50
CA ASP A 178 -1.56 17.56 5.47
C ASP A 178 -0.52 16.51 5.03
N LYS A 179 -0.83 15.24 5.25
CA LYS A 179 -0.06 14.07 4.80
C LYS A 179 -0.99 13.06 4.16
N ASP A 180 -0.52 12.43 3.10
CA ASP A 180 -1.26 11.42 2.36
C ASP A 180 -0.32 10.27 2.01
N PHE A 181 -0.59 9.07 2.53
CA PHE A 181 0.24 7.89 2.35
C PHE A 181 -0.54 6.77 1.67
N LEU A 182 0.16 5.93 0.91
CA LEU A 182 -0.38 4.68 0.37
C LEU A 182 0.36 3.49 0.99
N ILE A 183 -0.41 2.51 1.46
CA ILE A 183 0.06 1.22 1.96
C ILE A 183 -0.58 0.12 1.12
N ALA A 184 0.23 -0.65 0.43
CA ALA A 184 -0.18 -1.87 -0.26
C ALA A 184 0.11 -3.08 0.63
N LEU A 185 -0.91 -3.89 0.86
CA LEU A 185 -0.84 -5.13 1.64
C LEU A 185 -0.55 -6.28 0.69
N GLN A 186 0.44 -7.11 1.03
CA GLN A 186 0.78 -8.29 0.26
C GLN A 186 1.40 -9.35 1.17
N GLU A 187 1.10 -10.61 0.91
CA GLU A 187 1.66 -11.75 1.61
C GLU A 187 2.27 -12.78 0.66
N TYR A 188 3.24 -13.54 1.17
CA TYR A 188 3.92 -14.58 0.44
C TYR A 188 4.03 -15.85 1.28
N ALA A 189 3.86 -17.00 0.63
CA ALA A 189 4.21 -18.31 1.18
C ALA A 189 5.56 -18.75 0.61
N VAL A 190 6.63 -18.68 1.39
CA VAL A 190 7.98 -19.01 0.95
C VAL A 190 8.47 -20.23 1.72
N LEU A 191 8.83 -21.31 1.02
CA LEU A 191 9.34 -22.52 1.64
C LEU A 191 10.72 -22.28 2.24
N PRO A 192 11.11 -23.05 3.28
CA PRO A 192 12.48 -23.03 3.79
C PRO A 192 13.48 -23.23 2.65
N ASN A 193 14.55 -22.44 2.65
CA ASN A 193 15.59 -22.46 1.62
C ASN A 193 15.15 -22.13 0.19
N SER A 194 13.96 -21.54 0.01
CA SER A 194 13.49 -20.99 -1.26
C SER A 194 13.52 -19.46 -1.23
N THR A 195 13.66 -18.85 -2.40
CA THR A 195 13.48 -17.42 -2.63
C THR A 195 12.24 -17.14 -3.46
N ILE A 196 11.62 -18.18 -3.99
CA ILE A 196 10.43 -18.08 -4.86
C ILE A 196 9.19 -18.41 -4.03
N PRO A 197 8.17 -17.55 -4.00
CA PRO A 197 6.91 -17.84 -3.35
C PRO A 197 6.21 -19.04 -3.97
N ASN A 198 5.61 -19.85 -3.12
CA ASN A 198 4.75 -20.96 -3.54
C ASN A 198 3.32 -20.47 -3.67
N SER A 199 2.92 -20.16 -4.89
CA SER A 199 1.57 -19.65 -5.20
C SER A 199 0.43 -20.67 -5.00
N MET A 200 0.76 -21.94 -4.76
CA MET A 200 -0.23 -22.98 -4.48
C MET A 200 -0.53 -23.15 -2.98
N LYS A 201 0.26 -22.52 -2.11
CA LYS A 201 0.03 -22.55 -0.67
C LYS A 201 -0.73 -21.31 -0.23
N MET A 202 -1.74 -21.52 0.61
CA MET A 202 -2.56 -20.46 1.21
C MET A 202 -2.15 -20.18 2.66
N GLU A 203 -1.08 -20.78 3.16
CA GLU A 203 -0.51 -20.51 4.47
C GLU A 203 0.67 -19.56 4.30
N PHE A 204 0.39 -18.26 4.41
CA PHE A 204 1.37 -17.21 4.21
C PHE A 204 2.24 -17.04 5.45
N ASN A 205 3.53 -16.91 5.22
CA ASN A 205 4.54 -16.77 6.28
C ASN A 205 5.39 -15.50 6.17
N TRP A 206 5.14 -14.69 5.15
CA TRP A 206 5.74 -13.36 4.97
C TRP A 206 4.66 -12.35 4.64
N LEU A 207 4.49 -11.39 5.53
CA LEU A 207 3.44 -10.39 5.51
C LEU A 207 4.07 -9.01 5.34
N THR A 208 3.65 -8.23 4.34
CA THR A 208 4.37 -7.02 3.96
C THR A 208 3.46 -5.79 3.84
N PHE A 209 4.00 -4.63 4.21
CA PHE A 209 3.55 -3.33 3.77
C PHE A 209 4.48 -2.83 2.68
N ASN A 210 3.95 -2.51 1.50
CA ASN A 210 4.74 -1.98 0.38
C ASN A 210 5.97 -2.86 0.03
N GLY A 211 5.81 -4.19 0.10
CA GLY A 211 6.88 -5.14 -0.20
C GLY A 211 7.96 -5.24 0.88
N LYS A 212 7.75 -4.67 2.07
CA LYS A 212 8.65 -4.77 3.21
C LYS A 212 7.95 -5.37 4.42
N ALA A 213 8.62 -6.31 5.07
CA ALA A 213 8.18 -6.82 6.38
C ALA A 213 8.79 -5.96 7.49
N GLY A 214 8.05 -5.71 8.57
CA GLY A 214 8.60 -5.06 9.74
C GLY A 214 9.81 -5.83 10.30
N PRO A 215 10.84 -5.13 10.78
CA PRO A 215 11.00 -3.69 10.94
C PRO A 215 11.56 -2.93 9.71
N ALA A 216 11.72 -3.58 8.55
CA ALA A 216 12.27 -2.94 7.36
C ALA A 216 11.28 -1.98 6.66
N SER A 217 9.97 -2.09 6.95
CA SER A 217 8.94 -1.16 6.48
C SER A 217 9.24 0.27 6.97
N THR A 218 9.22 1.25 6.05
CA THR A 218 9.55 2.64 6.38
C THR A 218 8.47 3.27 7.25
N PRO A 219 8.82 3.86 8.42
CA PRO A 219 7.90 4.60 9.26
C PRO A 219 7.26 5.80 8.55
N LEU A 220 5.98 6.06 8.85
CA LEU A 220 5.25 7.24 8.38
C LEU A 220 5.60 8.44 9.27
N ILE A 221 6.21 9.47 8.70
CA ILE A 221 6.64 10.66 9.44
C ILE A 221 5.57 11.74 9.37
N VAL A 222 5.07 12.11 10.54
CA VAL A 222 3.96 13.03 10.73
C VAL A 222 4.35 14.10 11.74
N ARG A 223 4.01 15.35 11.48
CA ARG A 223 4.18 16.44 12.45
C ARG A 223 2.99 16.46 13.40
N LEU A 224 3.25 16.73 14.66
CA LEU A 224 2.18 16.91 15.66
C LEU A 224 1.18 17.99 15.22
N GLY A 225 -0.09 17.64 15.23
CA GLY A 225 -1.21 18.49 14.80
C GLY A 225 -1.66 18.30 13.36
N GLU A 226 -0.91 17.60 12.52
CA GLU A 226 -1.29 17.34 11.12
C GLU A 226 -2.53 16.44 11.02
N ARG A 227 -3.34 16.68 9.99
CA ARG A 227 -4.35 15.73 9.50
C ARG A 227 -3.71 14.77 8.52
N VAL A 228 -3.79 13.49 8.83
CA VAL A 228 -3.13 12.42 8.09
C VAL A 228 -4.18 11.58 7.39
N ARG A 229 -3.95 11.28 6.11
CA ARG A 229 -4.66 10.25 5.36
C ARG A 229 -3.72 9.07 5.12
N ILE A 230 -4.22 7.87 5.37
CA ILE A 230 -3.58 6.63 4.97
C ILE A 230 -4.55 5.89 4.05
N ARG A 231 -4.12 5.66 2.83
CA ARG A 231 -4.79 4.85 1.82
C ARG A 231 -4.26 3.44 1.94
N ILE A 232 -5.14 2.46 1.98
CA ILE A 232 -4.76 1.06 2.16
C ILE A 232 -5.40 0.26 1.04
N VAL A 233 -4.59 -0.46 0.28
CA VAL A 233 -5.05 -1.37 -0.78
C VAL A 233 -4.61 -2.79 -0.44
N ASN A 234 -5.52 -3.73 -0.54
CA ASN A 234 -5.23 -5.14 -0.27
C ASN A 234 -5.22 -5.93 -1.57
N LEU A 235 -4.05 -6.40 -1.94
CA LEU A 235 -3.78 -7.15 -3.15
C LEU A 235 -3.25 -8.56 -2.84
N GLY A 236 -3.39 -8.95 -1.58
CA GLY A 236 -3.13 -10.30 -1.12
C GLY A 236 -4.34 -11.23 -1.25
N MET A 237 -4.23 -12.39 -0.61
CA MET A 237 -5.25 -13.45 -0.62
C MET A 237 -6.01 -13.54 0.71
N ASP A 238 -5.51 -12.87 1.76
CA ASP A 238 -6.14 -12.80 3.07
C ASP A 238 -6.80 -11.44 3.32
N HIS A 239 -7.80 -11.40 4.20
CA HIS A 239 -8.38 -10.16 4.69
C HIS A 239 -7.57 -9.62 5.87
N HIS A 240 -7.29 -8.32 5.86
CA HIS A 240 -6.44 -7.71 6.88
C HIS A 240 -7.19 -6.66 7.69
N PRO A 241 -7.47 -6.92 8.99
CA PRO A 241 -7.92 -5.89 9.92
C PRO A 241 -6.72 -5.00 10.29
N ILE A 242 -6.66 -3.80 9.73
CA ILE A 242 -5.57 -2.85 9.96
C ILE A 242 -5.92 -1.94 11.13
N HIS A 243 -5.08 -1.98 12.18
CA HIS A 243 -5.22 -1.25 13.42
C HIS A 243 -4.17 -0.15 13.56
N LEU A 244 -4.62 1.02 14.00
CA LEU A 244 -3.77 2.15 14.35
C LEU A 244 -3.83 2.39 15.87
N HIS A 245 -2.68 2.30 16.53
CA HIS A 245 -2.57 2.62 17.94
C HIS A 245 -2.74 4.11 18.22
N GLY A 246 -3.29 4.44 19.39
CA GLY A 246 -3.34 5.78 19.95
C GLY A 246 -4.37 6.73 19.35
N PHE A 247 -4.99 6.40 18.23
CA PHE A 247 -5.91 7.28 17.52
C PHE A 247 -7.24 6.62 17.19
N THR A 248 -8.30 7.44 17.19
CA THR A 248 -9.54 7.12 16.49
C THR A 248 -9.49 7.82 15.14
N PHE A 249 -9.68 7.08 14.07
CA PHE A 249 -9.74 7.61 12.72
C PHE A 249 -11.17 7.61 12.17
N TRP A 250 -11.36 8.32 11.08
CA TRP A 250 -12.53 8.21 10.21
C TRP A 250 -12.15 7.37 8.98
N GLU A 251 -13.01 6.44 8.58
CA GLU A 251 -12.90 5.80 7.27
C GLU A 251 -13.58 6.72 6.25
N THR A 252 -12.77 7.33 5.40
CA THR A 252 -13.19 8.44 4.53
C THR A 252 -13.33 8.05 3.06
N GLY A 253 -12.82 6.88 2.66
CA GLY A 253 -12.89 6.36 1.29
C GLY A 253 -13.04 4.85 1.24
N ARG A 254 -13.78 4.38 0.24
CA ARG A 254 -14.00 2.97 -0.05
C ARG A 254 -13.98 2.75 -1.55
N GLU A 255 -13.32 1.69 -2.01
CA GLU A 255 -13.31 1.25 -3.41
C GLU A 255 -13.07 2.42 -4.39
N GLY A 256 -11.99 3.16 -4.15
CA GLY A 256 -11.63 4.33 -4.92
C GLY A 256 -12.30 5.62 -4.45
N ALA A 257 -13.57 5.61 -4.17
CA ALA A 257 -14.35 6.83 -3.95
C ALA A 257 -14.24 7.38 -2.52
N ARG A 258 -14.06 8.73 -2.40
CA ARG A 258 -14.27 9.42 -1.13
C ARG A 258 -15.75 9.43 -0.78
N GLN A 259 -16.06 9.01 0.44
CA GLN A 259 -17.43 8.99 0.94
C GLN A 259 -17.86 10.37 1.46
N PRO A 260 -19.18 10.71 1.44
CA PRO A 260 -19.70 11.90 2.10
C PRO A 260 -19.35 11.92 3.60
N GLU A 261 -18.94 13.07 4.11
CA GLU A 261 -18.48 13.21 5.51
C GLU A 261 -19.53 12.74 6.54
N ALA A 262 -20.81 12.94 6.24
CA ALA A 262 -21.92 12.55 7.13
C ALA A 262 -22.00 11.05 7.43
N ILE A 263 -21.34 10.21 6.61
CA ILE A 263 -21.38 8.74 6.76
C ILE A 263 -20.02 8.14 7.12
N TRP A 264 -19.02 8.95 7.47
CA TRP A 264 -17.71 8.41 7.83
C TRP A 264 -17.78 7.64 9.16
N PRO A 265 -17.61 6.33 9.14
CA PRO A 265 -17.55 5.58 10.39
C PRO A 265 -16.25 5.91 11.13
N ARG A 266 -16.35 5.91 12.46
CA ARG A 266 -15.20 6.08 13.35
C ARG A 266 -14.75 4.72 13.85
N GLY A 267 -13.44 4.53 13.91
CA GLY A 267 -12.84 3.30 14.38
C GLY A 267 -11.37 3.47 14.75
N ASN A 268 -10.78 2.39 15.18
CA ASN A 268 -9.34 2.24 15.37
C ASN A 268 -8.79 1.04 14.59
N THR A 269 -9.69 0.27 13.98
CA THR A 269 -9.38 -0.88 13.12
C THR A 269 -10.35 -0.86 11.96
N THR A 270 -9.81 -1.04 10.74
CA THR A 270 -10.60 -1.18 9.52
C THR A 270 -10.27 -2.50 8.82
N LEU A 271 -11.30 -3.23 8.41
CA LEU A 271 -11.12 -4.46 7.63
C LEU A 271 -10.90 -4.09 6.16
N VAL A 272 -9.74 -4.45 5.63
CA VAL A 272 -9.44 -4.35 4.20
C VAL A 272 -9.55 -5.75 3.61
N GLY A 273 -10.66 -6.00 2.91
CA GLY A 273 -10.89 -7.28 2.24
C GLY A 273 -9.96 -7.46 1.04
N VAL A 274 -9.85 -8.69 0.56
CA VAL A 274 -9.12 -8.99 -0.69
C VAL A 274 -9.67 -8.14 -1.83
N ALA A 275 -8.79 -7.55 -2.62
CA ALA A 275 -9.10 -6.66 -3.74
C ALA A 275 -9.90 -5.39 -3.34
N GLN A 276 -9.72 -4.91 -2.10
CA GLN A 276 -10.39 -3.72 -1.60
C GLN A 276 -9.43 -2.58 -1.28
N ALA A 277 -9.96 -1.36 -1.39
CA ALA A 277 -9.30 -0.14 -0.94
C ALA A 277 -10.07 0.51 0.22
N ARG A 278 -9.34 1.06 1.21
CA ARG A 278 -9.87 1.86 2.33
C ARG A 278 -8.99 3.07 2.55
N ASP A 279 -9.62 4.24 2.69
CA ASP A 279 -8.91 5.45 3.13
C ASP A 279 -9.31 5.76 4.57
N ILE A 280 -8.34 5.91 5.45
CA ILE A 280 -8.55 6.35 6.83
C ILE A 280 -7.91 7.71 7.06
N GLU A 281 -8.54 8.56 7.88
CA GLU A 281 -8.01 9.86 8.25
C GLU A 281 -8.09 10.07 9.76
N PHE A 282 -7.06 10.70 10.32
CA PHE A 282 -7.02 11.08 11.75
C PHE A 282 -6.28 12.39 11.94
N ILE A 283 -6.44 12.99 13.13
CA ILE A 283 -5.63 14.14 13.56
C ILE A 283 -4.51 13.61 14.45
N ALA A 284 -3.29 13.92 14.11
CA ALA A 284 -2.09 13.52 14.84
C ALA A 284 -1.87 14.40 16.09
N ASP A 285 -2.81 14.36 17.05
CA ASP A 285 -2.86 15.23 18.23
C ASP A 285 -2.02 14.74 19.41
N ARG A 286 -1.34 13.59 19.29
CA ARG A 286 -0.51 12.99 20.34
C ARG A 286 0.84 12.59 19.79
N ALA A 287 1.91 13.21 20.34
CA ALA A 287 3.27 12.85 20.01
C ALA A 287 3.61 11.43 20.48
N GLY A 288 4.35 10.68 19.66
CA GLY A 288 4.80 9.32 19.96
C GLY A 288 5.09 8.52 18.71
N ASP A 289 5.61 7.32 18.91
CA ASP A 289 5.85 6.32 17.88
C ASP A 289 4.76 5.25 18.01
N TRP A 290 3.75 5.31 17.13
CA TRP A 290 2.52 4.54 17.20
C TRP A 290 2.52 3.39 16.19
N MET A 291 2.12 2.20 16.59
CA MET A 291 2.04 1.06 15.67
C MET A 291 0.86 1.18 14.71
N LEU A 292 1.11 0.89 13.44
CA LEU A 292 0.10 0.59 12.41
C LEU A 292 0.37 -0.82 11.93
N HIS A 293 -0.59 -1.74 12.12
CA HIS A 293 -0.35 -3.14 11.83
C HIS A 293 -1.64 -3.91 11.51
N CYS A 294 -1.50 -5.06 10.85
CA CYS A 294 -2.57 -6.06 10.77
C CYS A 294 -2.82 -6.66 12.14
N HIS A 295 -4.10 -6.75 12.57
CA HIS A 295 -4.45 -7.25 13.92
C HIS A 295 -4.69 -8.77 13.96
N LEU A 296 -4.34 -9.51 12.91
CA LEU A 296 -4.21 -10.97 12.99
C LEU A 296 -2.85 -11.26 13.66
N PRO A 297 -2.81 -11.91 14.84
CA PRO A 297 -1.58 -12.05 15.62
C PRO A 297 -0.44 -12.69 14.83
N HIS A 298 -0.74 -13.68 14.01
CA HIS A 298 0.25 -14.35 13.17
C HIS A 298 0.77 -13.48 12.03
N HIS A 299 0.06 -12.42 11.62
CA HIS A 299 0.53 -11.47 10.59
C HIS A 299 1.52 -10.43 11.13
N MET A 300 1.72 -10.37 12.45
CA MET A 300 2.70 -9.50 13.11
C MET A 300 4.06 -10.17 13.32
N MET A 301 4.28 -11.33 12.70
CA MET A 301 5.49 -12.10 12.82
C MET A 301 6.15 -12.26 11.45
N ASN A 302 7.48 -12.41 11.46
CA ASN A 302 8.22 -12.82 10.27
C ASN A 302 8.47 -14.33 10.32
N GLN A 303 8.54 -14.97 9.15
CA GLN A 303 8.81 -16.40 9.04
C GLN A 303 7.87 -17.28 9.86
N MET A 304 6.60 -17.03 9.81
CA MET A 304 5.68 -18.05 10.27
C MET A 304 5.92 -19.30 9.43
N THR A 305 6.43 -20.33 10.05
CA THR A 305 6.60 -21.58 9.34
C THR A 305 5.24 -22.24 9.18
N SER A 306 4.82 -22.40 7.96
CA SER A 306 3.75 -23.32 7.58
C SER A 306 4.13 -24.80 7.81
N ASN A 307 5.15 -25.07 8.56
CA ASN A 307 5.49 -26.42 9.00
C ASN A 307 4.50 -26.91 10.04
N VAL A 308 3.29 -26.71 9.73
CA VAL A 308 2.20 -27.07 10.58
C VAL A 308 1.68 -28.45 10.24
N GLY A 309 2.55 -29.40 10.29
CA GLY A 309 2.10 -30.71 10.70
C GLY A 309 2.48 -30.85 12.16
N PRO A 310 1.68 -31.51 12.99
CA PRO A 310 2.06 -31.79 14.37
C PRO A 310 3.41 -32.47 14.52
N MET A 311 4.00 -32.89 13.44
CA MET A 311 5.25 -33.65 13.36
C MET A 311 6.48 -32.85 12.94
N THR A 312 6.32 -31.64 12.44
CA THR A 312 7.45 -30.88 11.88
C THR A 312 8.03 -29.84 12.82
N ARG A 313 7.42 -29.64 13.96
CA ARG A 313 7.90 -28.75 15.03
C ARG A 313 9.16 -29.22 15.72
N VAL A 314 9.45 -30.51 15.62
CA VAL A 314 10.48 -31.14 16.44
C VAL A 314 11.86 -31.07 15.82
N SER A 315 11.95 -30.80 14.52
CA SER A 315 13.22 -31.10 13.84
C SER A 315 14.02 -29.90 13.38
N GLY A 316 13.61 -28.67 13.64
CA GLY A 316 14.37 -27.56 13.05
C GLY A 316 14.65 -26.39 13.97
N GLY A 317 13.69 -26.00 14.78
CA GLY A 317 13.77 -24.67 15.40
C GLY A 317 14.74 -24.59 16.58
N MET A 318 14.82 -25.62 17.39
CA MET A 318 15.65 -25.59 18.61
C MET A 318 16.93 -26.40 18.52
N ALA A 319 17.00 -27.38 17.63
CA ALA A 319 18.22 -28.16 17.43
C ALA A 319 19.32 -27.36 16.72
N ASP A 320 18.94 -26.47 15.82
CA ASP A 320 19.90 -25.56 15.14
C ASP A 320 20.38 -24.42 16.06
N MET A 321 19.67 -24.12 17.14
CA MET A 321 20.10 -23.17 18.17
C MET A 321 20.98 -23.76 19.27
N ALA A 322 21.23 -25.07 19.25
CA ALA A 322 22.08 -25.77 20.23
C ALA A 322 23.54 -25.29 20.27
N GLY A 323 23.94 -24.40 19.39
CA GLY A 323 25.25 -23.75 19.36
C GLY A 323 25.26 -22.27 19.78
N MET A 324 24.10 -21.67 20.13
CA MET A 324 24.03 -20.29 20.58
C MET A 324 23.95 -20.24 22.11
N ASP A 325 25.01 -19.78 22.74
CA ASP A 325 25.04 -19.46 24.17
C ASP A 325 24.16 -18.25 24.43
N MET A 326 22.92 -18.50 24.86
CA MET A 326 21.99 -17.46 25.32
C MET A 326 22.18 -17.28 26.83
N PRO A 327 22.82 -16.19 27.32
CA PRO A 327 22.99 -15.98 28.73
C PRO A 327 21.66 -15.88 29.44
N GLY A 328 21.38 -16.85 30.32
CA GLY A 328 20.21 -16.87 31.21
C GLY A 328 19.08 -17.85 30.85
N MET A 329 19.17 -18.57 29.72
CA MET A 329 18.22 -19.66 29.41
C MET A 329 18.89 -21.02 29.53
N ASN A 330 18.53 -21.77 30.54
CA ASN A 330 18.98 -23.14 30.74
C ASN A 330 18.04 -24.09 29.99
N MET A 331 18.30 -24.31 28.69
CA MET A 331 17.46 -25.09 27.78
C MET A 331 17.44 -26.62 28.12
N HIS A 332 18.32 -27.06 29.02
CA HIS A 332 18.43 -28.50 29.38
C HIS A 332 17.52 -28.90 30.53
N GLN A 333 16.72 -28.03 31.08
CA GLN A 333 15.83 -28.32 32.22
C GLN A 333 14.32 -28.20 31.91
N MET A 334 13.89 -28.34 30.69
CA MET A 334 12.47 -28.48 30.43
C MET A 334 12.04 -29.93 30.76
N PRO A 335 11.17 -30.16 31.77
CA PRO A 335 10.69 -31.49 32.07
C PRO A 335 9.85 -31.99 30.89
N ALA A 336 10.16 -33.19 30.42
CA ALA A 336 9.37 -33.93 29.44
C ALA A 336 8.05 -34.45 30.10
N ASP A 337 7.26 -33.59 30.73
CA ASP A 337 5.99 -33.97 31.31
C ASP A 337 4.87 -33.57 30.37
N ALA A 338 4.38 -34.54 29.62
CA ALA A 338 3.29 -34.38 28.66
C ALA A 338 1.98 -33.87 29.28
N ASN A 339 1.86 -33.82 30.59
CA ASN A 339 0.67 -33.38 31.33
C ASN A 339 0.77 -31.94 31.88
N ARG A 340 1.88 -31.24 31.67
CA ARG A 340 2.02 -29.84 32.07
C ARG A 340 1.58 -28.92 30.96
N THR A 341 0.79 -27.94 31.31
CA THR A 341 0.56 -26.77 30.44
C THR A 341 1.91 -26.16 30.10
N PRO A 342 2.31 -26.09 28.84
CA PRO A 342 3.60 -25.52 28.48
C PRO A 342 3.70 -24.09 29.02
N LEU A 343 4.86 -23.73 29.55
CA LEU A 343 5.14 -22.36 30.01
C LEU A 343 5.10 -21.36 28.83
N PHE A 344 5.32 -21.86 27.62
CA PHE A 344 5.18 -21.09 26.38
C PHE A 344 4.20 -21.79 25.45
N PRO A 345 3.43 -21.07 24.66
CA PRO A 345 2.61 -21.65 23.62
C PRO A 345 3.48 -22.54 22.71
N GLN A 346 3.07 -23.78 22.49
CA GLN A 346 3.84 -24.75 21.68
C GLN A 346 4.11 -24.26 20.26
N ASP A 347 3.33 -23.28 19.81
CA ASP A 347 3.32 -22.73 18.47
C ASP A 347 3.88 -21.31 18.41
N ALA A 348 4.36 -20.78 19.54
CA ALA A 348 5.04 -19.51 19.57
C ALA A 348 6.41 -19.65 18.90
N TYR A 349 6.47 -19.22 17.67
CA TYR A 349 7.70 -19.17 16.91
C TYR A 349 8.38 -17.84 17.18
N MET A 350 9.49 -17.85 17.89
CA MET A 350 10.15 -16.65 18.40
C MET A 350 11.38 -16.24 17.57
N GLU A 351 11.54 -16.77 16.36
CA GLU A 351 12.83 -16.71 15.68
C GLU A 351 13.29 -15.31 15.27
N SER A 352 12.43 -14.40 14.93
CA SER A 352 12.90 -13.12 14.38
C SER A 352 12.67 -11.91 15.25
N SER A 353 11.73 -11.96 16.16
CA SER A 353 11.37 -10.81 17.00
C SER A 353 12.38 -10.53 18.11
N MET A 354 13.37 -11.37 18.33
CA MET A 354 14.33 -11.24 19.43
C MET A 354 15.71 -10.76 19.01
N MET A 355 16.03 -10.74 17.72
CA MET A 355 17.31 -10.22 17.25
C MET A 355 17.13 -8.80 16.75
N ALA A 356 17.63 -7.84 17.53
CA ALA A 356 17.63 -6.45 17.13
C ALA A 356 18.50 -6.26 15.88
N MET A 357 17.91 -5.70 14.83
CA MET A 357 18.57 -5.34 13.58
C MET A 357 18.51 -3.84 13.31
N ASP A 358 18.61 -3.04 14.35
CA ASP A 358 18.46 -1.58 14.30
C ASP A 358 19.37 -0.93 13.26
N LYS A 359 20.61 -1.44 13.13
CA LYS A 359 21.61 -0.90 12.20
C LYS A 359 21.31 -1.28 10.75
N GLU A 360 20.82 -2.47 10.51
CA GLU A 360 20.51 -3.00 9.19
C GLU A 360 19.30 -2.32 8.53
N VAL A 361 18.41 -1.78 9.37
CA VAL A 361 17.19 -1.05 8.90
C VAL A 361 17.30 0.45 9.16
N GLU A 362 18.47 0.95 9.51
CA GLU A 362 18.67 2.38 9.78
C GLU A 362 18.37 3.23 8.54
N LYS A 363 17.56 4.24 8.72
CA LYS A 363 17.19 5.24 7.71
C LYS A 363 16.78 6.55 8.42
N PRO A 364 16.67 7.69 7.71
CA PRO A 364 16.26 8.94 8.33
C PRO A 364 14.99 8.83 9.19
N GLU A 365 14.02 8.05 8.71
CA GLU A 365 12.74 7.86 9.38
C GLU A 365 12.86 7.11 10.72
N THR A 366 13.93 6.37 10.95
CA THR A 366 14.17 5.65 12.22
C THR A 366 14.96 6.46 13.25
N TYR A 367 15.43 7.66 12.87
CA TYR A 367 16.22 8.50 13.76
C TYR A 367 15.55 8.75 15.12
N GLY A 368 16.27 8.42 16.22
CA GLY A 368 15.82 8.62 17.58
C GLY A 368 14.80 7.61 18.10
N LEU A 369 14.59 6.48 17.41
CA LEU A 369 13.91 5.32 18.00
C LEU A 369 14.80 4.71 19.11
N PRO A 370 14.21 4.10 20.15
CA PRO A 370 14.96 3.47 21.22
C PRO A 370 15.76 2.26 20.71
N PRO A 371 16.94 1.98 21.26
CA PRO A 371 17.71 0.78 20.91
C PRO A 371 16.86 -0.50 21.12
N GLY A 372 16.95 -1.44 20.19
CA GLY A 372 16.21 -2.70 20.24
C GLY A 372 14.76 -2.62 19.79
N TRP A 373 14.31 -1.47 19.26
CA TRP A 373 12.92 -1.30 18.79
C TRP A 373 12.52 -2.33 17.73
N THR A 374 13.49 -2.75 16.93
CA THR A 374 13.27 -3.71 15.84
C THR A 374 12.83 -5.09 16.32
N GLY A 375 13.15 -5.45 17.56
CA GLY A 375 12.71 -6.71 18.17
C GLY A 375 11.20 -6.80 18.46
N TYR A 376 10.48 -5.68 18.33
CA TYR A 376 9.04 -5.58 18.61
C TYR A 376 8.19 -5.21 17.39
N VAL A 377 8.80 -5.09 16.22
CA VAL A 377 8.14 -4.73 14.97
C VAL A 377 8.38 -5.84 13.95
N GLY A 378 7.35 -6.58 13.60
CA GLY A 378 7.46 -7.73 12.69
C GLY A 378 6.28 -7.85 11.74
N GLY A 379 6.45 -8.56 10.66
CA GLY A 379 5.41 -8.85 9.68
C GLY A 379 4.78 -7.60 9.06
N MET A 380 3.46 -7.64 8.96
CA MET A 380 2.65 -6.56 8.38
C MET A 380 2.46 -5.43 9.41
N MET A 381 3.55 -4.69 9.67
CA MET A 381 3.62 -3.63 10.67
C MET A 381 4.58 -2.50 10.27
N THR A 382 4.24 -1.26 10.61
CA THR A 382 5.11 -0.09 10.57
C THR A 382 4.77 0.86 11.72
N LEU A 383 5.51 1.96 11.84
CA LEU A 383 5.28 3.01 12.83
C LEU A 383 4.70 4.26 12.18
N VAL A 384 3.70 4.85 12.81
CA VAL A 384 3.27 6.23 12.58
C VAL A 384 3.95 7.09 13.64
N ARG A 385 4.95 7.85 13.22
CA ARG A 385 5.76 8.67 14.10
C ARG A 385 5.24 10.09 14.12
N VAL A 386 4.49 10.43 15.16
CA VAL A 386 3.95 11.79 15.37
C VAL A 386 4.95 12.60 16.19
N LEU A 387 5.62 13.52 15.53
CA LEU A 387 6.81 14.17 16.04
C LEU A 387 6.59 15.65 16.36
N PRO A 388 7.08 16.15 17.52
CA PRO A 388 7.22 17.58 17.76
C PRO A 388 8.12 18.26 16.71
N GLY A 389 7.92 19.55 16.48
CA GLY A 389 8.56 20.29 15.40
C GLY A 389 10.06 20.05 15.25
N ALA A 390 10.84 20.18 16.33
CA ALA A 390 12.30 20.05 16.27
C ALA A 390 12.77 18.64 15.82
N ARG A 391 12.11 17.57 16.28
CA ARG A 391 12.44 16.20 15.86
C ARG A 391 11.97 15.92 14.43
N TYR A 392 10.81 16.43 14.06
CA TYR A 392 10.31 16.38 12.70
C TYR A 392 11.29 17.03 11.71
N GLU A 393 11.71 18.29 11.98
CA GLU A 393 12.64 19.03 11.12
C GLU A 393 13.98 18.29 10.97
N LYS A 394 14.47 17.66 12.05
CA LYS A 394 15.71 16.88 11.99
C LYS A 394 15.62 15.70 11.05
N ILE A 395 14.51 14.95 11.07
CA ILE A 395 14.29 13.83 10.14
C ILE A 395 14.19 14.35 8.70
N MET A 396 13.49 15.45 8.46
CA MET A 396 13.38 16.04 7.12
C MET A 396 14.72 16.51 6.57
N GLU A 397 15.59 17.08 7.42
CA GLU A 397 16.96 17.42 7.07
C GLU A 397 17.77 16.18 6.65
N LEU A 398 17.67 15.09 7.43
CA LEU A 398 18.37 13.85 7.13
C LEU A 398 17.90 13.24 5.81
N LYS A 399 16.59 13.25 5.53
CA LYS A 399 16.01 12.78 4.25
C LYS A 399 16.57 13.59 3.08
N SER A 400 16.50 14.91 3.15
CA SER A 400 17.02 15.79 2.09
C SER A 400 18.51 15.58 1.85
N SER A 401 19.28 15.35 2.92
CA SER A 401 20.72 15.06 2.82
C SER A 401 21.00 13.72 2.16
N GLN A 402 20.19 12.72 2.39
CA GLN A 402 20.29 11.41 1.74
C GLN A 402 19.93 11.47 0.25
N GLU A 403 18.86 12.16 -0.10
CA GLU A 403 18.44 12.36 -1.50
C GLU A 403 19.48 13.11 -2.32
N ASN A 404 20.13 14.13 -1.73
CA ASN A 404 21.20 14.88 -2.38
C ASN A 404 22.48 14.06 -2.59
N ARG A 405 22.74 13.03 -1.80
CA ARG A 405 23.88 12.12 -1.95
C ARG A 405 23.60 11.02 -3.01
N ALA A 406 22.33 10.72 -3.27
CA ALA A 406 21.92 9.70 -4.23
C ALA A 406 21.81 10.22 -5.69
N ARG A 407 21.80 11.56 -5.85
CA ARG A 407 21.87 12.27 -7.14
C ARG A 407 23.32 12.51 -7.55
#